data_eb78e73a179ef85653e5baa901d66b7a
#
_entry.id   eb78e73a179ef85653e5baa901d66b7a
#
_cell.length_a   1.000
_cell.length_b   1.000
_cell.length_c   1.000
_cell.angle_alpha   90.00
_cell.angle_beta   90.00
_cell.angle_gamma   90.00
#
_symmetry.space_group_name_H-M   'P 1'
#
loop_
_entity.id
_entity.type
_entity.pdbx_description
1 polymer ?
#
loop_
_entity_poly.entity_id
_entity_poly.type
_entity_poly.pdbx_seq_one_letter_code
_entity_poly.pdbx_strand_id
1 'polypeptide(L)'
;MDAVVQSTDKNFLVPVGGAVVVSCASDKTPLTDRVRKAYPGRASIAPSLDVLITLLALGESGWRAKLAEREENFEYMKQCLTITAGKVGERLLATPGNPISMAVTLSKLQGDLRLIAGESGDDANDDSNEKDDSNEKEKEKQRETSVSFFGSMLFSRAVSGTRVVVPGKTQEVGGHTFVGFGASCDNYPVPYFTAAAALGVTRSDVDVFCARLEKVFAEFRKKATKDPGRRKLETEPSATDAETPPV
;
A
#
# COMPACT_ATOMS: atom_id res chain seq x y z
N MET A 1 -7.45 2.13 26.00
CA MET A 1 -8.19 1.92 24.71
C MET A 1 -9.67 2.03 25.02
N ASP A 2 -10.38 2.96 24.42
CA ASP A 2 -11.78 3.24 24.75
C ASP A 2 -12.75 2.38 23.94
N ALA A 3 -12.41 2.07 22.70
CA ALA A 3 -13.17 1.16 21.85
C ALA A 3 -12.32 0.54 20.75
N VAL A 4 -12.80 -0.59 20.22
CA VAL A 4 -12.29 -1.26 19.02
C VAL A 4 -13.40 -1.30 17.98
N VAL A 5 -13.08 -0.91 16.74
CA VAL A 5 -13.98 -1.01 15.60
C VAL A 5 -13.40 -2.02 14.62
N GLN A 6 -14.17 -3.03 14.26
CA GLN A 6 -13.76 -4.10 13.36
C GLN A 6 -14.79 -4.24 12.23
N SER A 7 -14.37 -4.04 10.98
CA SER A 7 -15.27 -4.29 9.85
C SER A 7 -15.55 -5.79 9.69
N THR A 8 -16.78 -6.13 9.35
CA THR A 8 -17.20 -7.54 9.23
C THR A 8 -16.74 -8.17 7.91
N ASP A 9 -16.69 -7.42 6.84
CA ASP A 9 -16.26 -7.88 5.52
C ASP A 9 -14.81 -8.40 5.48
N LYS A 10 -13.92 -7.84 6.29
CA LYS A 10 -12.52 -8.25 6.32
C LYS A 10 -12.25 -9.44 7.24
N ASN A 11 -13.13 -9.67 8.20
CA ASN A 11 -12.85 -10.59 9.28
C ASN A 11 -13.84 -11.76 9.40
N PHE A 12 -14.99 -11.71 8.72
CA PHE A 12 -16.05 -12.71 8.86
C PHE A 12 -16.55 -13.29 7.52
N LEU A 13 -15.85 -13.04 6.41
CA LEU A 13 -16.24 -13.56 5.07
C LEU A 13 -17.66 -13.16 4.66
N VAL A 14 -18.05 -11.93 4.92
CA VAL A 14 -19.37 -11.39 4.61
C VAL A 14 -19.28 -10.18 3.69
N PRO A 15 -20.37 -9.78 3.03
CA PRO A 15 -20.41 -8.57 2.20
C PRO A 15 -20.03 -7.31 2.96
N VAL A 16 -19.52 -6.30 2.23
CA VAL A 16 -19.19 -4.98 2.78
C VAL A 16 -20.45 -4.29 3.32
N GLY A 17 -20.34 -3.62 4.47
CA GLY A 17 -21.40 -2.77 5.00
C GLY A 17 -21.66 -2.89 6.50
N GLY A 18 -20.94 -3.78 7.21
CA GLY A 18 -21.07 -3.95 8.63
C GLY A 18 -19.78 -3.70 9.41
N ALA A 19 -19.94 -3.35 10.68
CA ALA A 19 -18.85 -3.28 11.65
C ALA A 19 -19.33 -3.68 13.04
N VAL A 20 -18.40 -4.25 13.82
CA VAL A 20 -18.58 -4.51 15.24
C VAL A 20 -17.83 -3.43 16.02
N VAL A 21 -18.51 -2.78 16.96
CA VAL A 21 -17.91 -1.80 17.87
C VAL A 21 -17.96 -2.39 19.27
N VAL A 22 -16.80 -2.52 19.89
CA VAL A 22 -16.63 -3.06 21.24
C VAL A 22 -15.97 -2.02 22.11
N SER A 23 -16.53 -1.77 23.29
CA SER A 23 -15.93 -0.92 24.33
C SER A 23 -15.64 -1.71 25.59
N CYS A 24 -14.78 -1.16 26.47
CA CYS A 24 -14.46 -1.81 27.73
C CYS A 24 -15.69 -1.87 28.64
N ALA A 25 -15.98 -3.07 29.18
CA ALA A 25 -17.12 -3.28 30.08
C ALA A 25 -16.93 -2.66 31.48
N SER A 26 -15.69 -2.25 31.84
CA SER A 26 -15.39 -1.62 33.14
C SER A 26 -15.79 -0.15 33.21
N ASP A 27 -16.14 0.48 32.08
CA ASP A 27 -16.55 1.88 32.04
C ASP A 27 -17.97 2.03 32.60
N LYS A 28 -18.17 3.01 33.48
CA LYS A 28 -19.50 3.34 34.05
C LYS A 28 -20.51 3.73 32.97
N THR A 29 -20.02 4.31 31.85
CA THR A 29 -20.81 4.63 30.67
C THR A 29 -20.02 4.20 29.43
N PRO A 30 -20.17 2.93 28.99
CA PRO A 30 -19.45 2.42 27.82
C PRO A 30 -19.66 3.30 26.58
N LEU A 31 -18.60 3.49 25.79
CA LEU A 31 -18.68 4.29 24.56
C LEU A 31 -19.75 3.75 23.61
N THR A 32 -19.93 2.43 23.56
CA THR A 32 -20.99 1.77 22.78
C THR A 32 -22.40 2.23 23.15
N ASP A 33 -22.68 2.48 24.44
CA ASP A 33 -23.99 2.99 24.89
C ASP A 33 -24.21 4.45 24.45
N ARG A 34 -23.15 5.24 24.46
CA ARG A 34 -23.18 6.63 23.96
C ARG A 34 -23.42 6.66 22.46
N VAL A 35 -22.69 5.84 21.70
CA VAL A 35 -22.88 5.69 20.25
C VAL A 35 -24.31 5.25 19.92
N ARG A 36 -24.82 4.23 20.62
CA ARG A 36 -26.20 3.74 20.42
C ARG A 36 -27.25 4.83 20.65
N LYS A 37 -27.05 5.66 21.66
CA LYS A 37 -28.00 6.76 22.00
C LYS A 37 -27.88 7.93 21.03
N ALA A 38 -26.69 8.22 20.53
CA ALA A 38 -26.42 9.35 19.67
C ALA A 38 -26.66 9.04 18.18
N TYR A 39 -26.74 7.76 17.79
CA TYR A 39 -26.93 7.39 16.38
C TYR A 39 -28.32 7.80 15.87
N PRO A 40 -28.41 8.73 14.92
CA PRO A 40 -29.70 9.34 14.55
C PRO A 40 -30.48 8.54 13.52
N GLY A 41 -29.93 7.46 12.99
CA GLY A 41 -30.46 6.72 11.85
C GLY A 41 -31.08 5.39 12.20
N ARG A 42 -31.64 4.74 11.18
CA ARG A 42 -32.09 3.35 11.24
C ARG A 42 -30.94 2.44 10.84
N ALA A 43 -30.65 1.42 11.65
CA ALA A 43 -29.67 0.40 11.33
C ALA A 43 -30.30 -0.69 10.45
N SER A 44 -29.55 -1.20 9.46
CA SER A 44 -29.90 -2.41 8.74
C SER A 44 -29.56 -3.64 9.60
N ILE A 45 -30.42 -4.65 9.59
CA ILE A 45 -30.14 -5.95 10.22
C ILE A 45 -29.28 -6.85 9.31
N ALA A 46 -29.18 -6.54 8.01
CA ALA A 46 -28.51 -7.39 7.04
C ALA A 46 -27.06 -7.74 7.45
N PRO A 47 -26.18 -6.81 7.89
CA PRO A 47 -24.82 -7.16 8.29
C PRO A 47 -24.76 -8.14 9.47
N SER A 48 -25.73 -8.08 10.40
CA SER A 48 -25.81 -9.03 11.52
C SER A 48 -26.27 -10.40 11.05
N LEU A 49 -27.23 -10.46 10.12
CA LEU A 49 -27.68 -11.72 9.52
C LEU A 49 -26.59 -12.37 8.67
N ASP A 50 -25.82 -11.61 7.91
CA ASP A 50 -24.72 -12.12 7.12
C ASP A 50 -23.66 -12.80 8.00
N VAL A 51 -23.29 -12.17 9.11
CA VAL A 51 -22.37 -12.78 10.10
C VAL A 51 -22.97 -14.04 10.70
N LEU A 52 -24.26 -14.01 11.12
CA LEU A 52 -24.93 -15.17 11.68
C LEU A 52 -24.96 -16.34 10.69
N ILE A 53 -25.35 -16.09 9.43
CA ILE A 53 -25.42 -17.11 8.39
C ILE A 53 -24.04 -17.73 8.17
N THR A 54 -23.00 -16.92 8.05
CA THR A 54 -21.63 -17.39 7.83
C THR A 54 -21.14 -18.25 9.00
N LEU A 55 -21.35 -17.79 10.24
CA LEU A 55 -20.92 -18.54 11.41
C LEU A 55 -21.70 -19.85 11.59
N LEU A 56 -23.00 -19.89 11.29
CA LEU A 56 -23.80 -21.10 11.30
C LEU A 56 -23.39 -22.07 10.19
N ALA A 57 -23.09 -21.56 8.98
CA ALA A 57 -22.67 -22.38 7.86
C ALA A 57 -21.30 -23.04 8.08
N LEU A 58 -20.36 -22.34 8.69
CA LEU A 58 -19.03 -22.85 9.00
C LEU A 58 -19.00 -23.71 10.28
N GLY A 59 -19.79 -23.35 11.26
CA GLY A 59 -19.68 -23.88 12.61
C GLY A 59 -18.33 -23.57 13.26
N GLU A 60 -18.11 -24.03 14.49
CA GLU A 60 -16.84 -23.81 15.18
C GLU A 60 -15.66 -24.47 14.48
N SER A 61 -15.82 -25.70 14.04
CA SER A 61 -14.75 -26.45 13.38
C SER A 61 -14.34 -25.82 12.04
N GLY A 62 -15.31 -25.41 11.21
CA GLY A 62 -15.04 -24.74 9.93
C GLY A 62 -14.39 -23.37 10.13
N TRP A 63 -14.81 -22.62 11.15
CA TRP A 63 -14.19 -21.35 11.49
C TRP A 63 -12.73 -21.52 11.93
N ARG A 64 -12.45 -22.48 12.85
CA ARG A 64 -11.09 -22.79 13.27
C ARG A 64 -10.20 -23.26 12.12
N ALA A 65 -10.74 -24.07 11.20
CA ALA A 65 -10.04 -24.50 10.00
C ALA A 65 -9.65 -23.30 9.11
N LYS A 66 -10.55 -22.33 8.92
CA LYS A 66 -10.24 -21.11 8.16
C LYS A 66 -9.17 -20.22 8.80
N LEU A 67 -9.13 -20.16 10.12
CA LEU A 67 -8.08 -19.46 10.85
C LEU A 67 -6.72 -20.15 10.67
N ALA A 68 -6.66 -21.47 10.80
CA ALA A 68 -5.44 -22.25 10.60
C ALA A 68 -4.94 -22.13 9.15
N GLU A 69 -5.82 -22.26 8.15
CA GLU A 69 -5.50 -22.05 6.73
C GLU A 69 -4.88 -20.66 6.48
N ARG A 70 -5.43 -19.61 7.11
CA ARG A 70 -4.88 -18.25 7.02
C ARG A 70 -3.46 -18.18 7.59
N GLU A 71 -3.19 -18.79 8.72
CA GLU A 71 -1.86 -18.81 9.35
C GLU A 71 -0.84 -19.52 8.44
N GLU A 72 -1.19 -20.66 7.89
CA GLU A 72 -0.35 -21.38 6.91
C GLU A 72 -0.09 -20.54 5.67
N ASN A 73 -1.14 -19.90 5.12
CA ASN A 73 -1.03 -19.05 3.94
C ASN A 73 -0.26 -17.74 4.22
N PHE A 74 -0.26 -17.25 5.45
CA PHE A 74 0.59 -16.13 5.85
C PHE A 74 2.07 -16.48 5.72
N GLU A 75 2.49 -17.62 6.25
CA GLU A 75 3.90 -18.06 6.14
C GLU A 75 4.28 -18.37 4.69
N TYR A 76 3.38 -18.97 3.91
CA TYR A 76 3.60 -19.19 2.48
C TYR A 76 3.75 -17.88 1.71
N MET A 77 2.84 -16.91 1.92
CA MET A 77 2.90 -15.58 1.31
C MET A 77 4.20 -14.86 1.67
N LYS A 78 4.63 -14.96 2.91
CA LYS A 78 5.89 -14.37 3.38
C LYS A 78 7.10 -14.92 2.62
N GLN A 79 7.16 -16.24 2.41
CA GLN A 79 8.20 -16.87 1.62
C GLN A 79 8.17 -16.39 0.17
N CYS A 80 7.01 -16.43 -0.48
CA CYS A 80 6.83 -16.00 -1.87
C CYS A 80 7.19 -14.52 -2.06
N LEU A 81 6.75 -13.65 -1.16
CA LEU A 81 7.07 -12.22 -1.23
C LEU A 81 8.55 -11.93 -0.95
N THR A 82 9.19 -12.69 -0.06
CA THR A 82 10.63 -12.56 0.18
C THR A 82 11.42 -12.87 -1.10
N ILE A 83 11.05 -13.94 -1.81
CA ILE A 83 11.68 -14.32 -3.08
C ILE A 83 11.41 -13.26 -4.16
N THR A 84 10.15 -12.85 -4.32
CA THR A 84 9.74 -11.87 -5.33
C THR A 84 10.39 -10.51 -5.10
N ALA A 85 10.41 -10.02 -3.85
CA ALA A 85 11.08 -8.78 -3.49
C ALA A 85 12.60 -8.84 -3.75
N GLY A 86 13.24 -9.95 -3.37
CA GLY A 86 14.68 -10.16 -3.59
C GLY A 86 15.09 -10.08 -5.05
N LYS A 87 14.27 -10.59 -5.99
CA LYS A 87 14.52 -10.51 -7.44
C LYS A 87 14.65 -9.06 -7.96
N VAL A 88 14.03 -8.11 -7.28
CA VAL A 88 14.01 -6.70 -7.67
C VAL A 88 14.83 -5.80 -6.74
N GLY A 89 15.58 -6.38 -5.80
CA GLY A 89 16.41 -5.65 -4.84
C GLY A 89 15.63 -5.01 -3.70
N GLU A 90 14.36 -5.37 -3.52
CA GLU A 90 13.53 -4.96 -2.39
C GLU A 90 13.56 -6.03 -1.29
N ARG A 91 13.01 -5.71 -0.13
CA ARG A 91 12.99 -6.62 1.02
C ARG A 91 11.65 -6.59 1.76
N LEU A 92 11.36 -7.68 2.43
CA LEU A 92 10.26 -7.71 3.38
C LEU A 92 10.63 -6.94 4.65
N LEU A 93 9.72 -6.13 5.16
CA LEU A 93 9.88 -5.43 6.44
C LEU A 93 9.60 -6.40 7.59
N ALA A 94 10.37 -6.26 8.67
CA ALA A 94 10.14 -7.03 9.89
C ALA A 94 8.89 -6.49 10.61
N THR A 95 7.87 -7.34 10.76
CA THR A 95 6.61 -7.01 11.45
C THR A 95 6.27 -8.09 12.48
N PRO A 96 7.10 -8.29 13.53
CA PRO A 96 6.99 -9.46 14.43
C PRO A 96 5.68 -9.52 15.21
N GLY A 97 5.02 -8.39 15.43
CA GLY A 97 3.72 -8.32 16.12
C GLY A 97 2.49 -8.40 15.21
N ASN A 98 2.67 -8.62 13.90
CA ASN A 98 1.56 -8.67 12.94
C ASN A 98 1.46 -10.05 12.28
N PRO A 99 0.49 -10.89 12.69
CA PRO A 99 0.31 -12.23 12.14
C PRO A 99 -0.61 -12.25 10.90
N ILE A 100 -1.02 -11.11 10.36
CA ILE A 100 -2.03 -11.01 9.31
C ILE A 100 -1.47 -10.35 8.06
N SER A 101 -0.71 -9.26 8.22
CA SER A 101 -0.20 -8.48 7.11
C SER A 101 1.30 -8.28 7.18
N MET A 102 1.88 -8.06 6.03
CA MET A 102 3.31 -7.81 5.85
C MET A 102 3.51 -6.66 4.87
N ALA A 103 4.72 -6.13 4.81
CA ALA A 103 5.04 -5.04 3.92
C ALA A 103 6.35 -5.32 3.17
N VAL A 104 6.41 -4.89 1.92
CA VAL A 104 7.59 -4.96 1.06
C VAL A 104 8.03 -3.54 0.73
N THR A 105 9.33 -3.27 0.86
CA THR A 105 9.91 -1.97 0.52
C THR A 105 9.76 -1.65 -0.97
N LEU A 106 9.80 -0.36 -1.28
CA LEU A 106 9.86 0.17 -2.64
C LEU A 106 11.02 1.17 -2.77
N SER A 107 12.04 1.03 -1.90
CA SER A 107 13.17 1.95 -1.81
C SER A 107 14.03 1.92 -3.06
N LYS A 108 14.29 0.73 -3.59
CA LYS A 108 15.07 0.55 -4.81
C LYS A 108 14.32 1.11 -6.01
N LEU A 109 13.02 0.85 -6.08
CA LEU A 109 12.16 1.39 -7.13
C LEU A 109 12.12 2.92 -7.09
N GLN A 110 12.03 3.53 -5.91
CA GLN A 110 12.09 4.99 -5.74
C GLN A 110 13.46 5.54 -6.11
N GLY A 111 14.56 4.87 -5.73
CA GLY A 111 15.92 5.24 -6.10
C GLY A 111 16.14 5.20 -7.61
N ASP A 112 15.65 4.15 -8.27
CA ASP A 112 15.72 4.02 -9.73
C ASP A 112 14.97 5.18 -10.42
N LEU A 113 13.82 5.63 -9.89
CA LEU A 113 13.07 6.78 -10.40
C LEU A 113 13.81 8.11 -10.23
N ARG A 114 14.40 8.38 -9.06
CA ARG A 114 15.17 9.61 -8.80
C ARG A 114 16.39 9.71 -9.70
N LEU A 115 17.11 8.63 -9.90
CA LEU A 115 18.24 8.56 -10.84
C LEU A 115 17.82 8.87 -12.27
N ILE A 116 16.63 8.46 -12.69
CA ILE A 116 16.07 8.71 -14.02
C ILE A 116 15.64 10.17 -14.16
N ALA A 117 15.10 10.78 -13.10
CA ALA A 117 14.68 12.18 -13.08
C ALA A 117 15.86 13.17 -13.01
N GLY A 118 17.09 12.70 -12.75
CA GLY A 118 18.26 13.56 -12.59
C GLY A 118 18.29 14.31 -11.25
N GLU A 119 17.47 13.90 -10.30
CA GLU A 119 17.42 14.47 -8.94
C GLU A 119 18.58 13.92 -8.10
N SER A 120 19.67 14.68 -8.01
CA SER A 120 20.67 14.48 -6.97
C SER A 120 20.01 14.83 -5.64
N GLY A 121 19.95 13.82 -4.75
CA GLY A 121 19.21 13.94 -3.48
C GLY A 121 19.71 15.07 -2.60
N ASP A 122 18.90 16.08 -2.47
CA ASP A 122 18.75 17.05 -1.37
C ASP A 122 17.80 18.16 -1.82
N ASP A 123 16.51 17.90 -1.94
CA ASP A 123 15.51 18.98 -1.93
C ASP A 123 14.12 18.40 -1.65
N ALA A 124 13.74 18.46 -0.38
CA ALA A 124 12.37 18.42 0.05
C ALA A 124 11.93 19.87 0.25
N ASN A 125 11.13 20.39 -0.65
CA ASN A 125 10.12 21.45 -0.56
C ASN A 125 10.19 22.37 -1.77
N ASP A 126 9.21 22.24 -2.64
CA ASP A 126 8.68 23.42 -3.34
C ASP A 126 7.16 23.32 -3.47
N ASP A 127 6.49 24.21 -2.80
CA ASP A 127 5.04 24.41 -2.78
C ASP A 127 4.77 25.68 -3.57
N SER A 128 4.65 25.58 -4.89
CA SER A 128 4.23 26.71 -5.72
C SER A 128 3.00 26.35 -6.55
N ASN A 129 1.94 27.04 -6.19
CA ASN A 129 0.58 26.93 -6.71
C ASN A 129 0.39 27.95 -7.83
N GLU A 130 0.54 27.55 -9.10
CA GLU A 130 0.04 28.32 -10.23
C GLU A 130 -0.71 27.39 -11.21
N LYS A 131 -1.94 27.79 -11.53
CA LYS A 131 -2.85 27.05 -12.42
C LYS A 131 -2.58 27.49 -13.87
N ASP A 132 -2.02 26.58 -14.68
CA ASP A 132 -1.96 26.71 -16.13
C ASP A 132 -2.18 25.34 -16.78
N ASP A 133 -2.94 25.26 -17.87
CA ASP A 133 -3.35 24.01 -18.54
C ASP A 133 -2.19 23.18 -19.11
N SER A 134 -1.05 23.77 -19.35
CA SER A 134 0.20 23.08 -19.69
C SER A 134 0.74 22.24 -18.51
N ASN A 135 0.40 22.60 -17.30
CA ASN A 135 0.82 22.01 -16.04
C ASN A 135 0.04 20.70 -15.71
N GLU A 136 -1.14 20.48 -16.29
CA GLU A 136 -1.90 19.24 -16.02
C GLU A 136 -1.27 18.01 -16.68
N LYS A 137 -0.77 18.14 -17.91
CA LYS A 137 -0.09 17.04 -18.60
C LYS A 137 1.27 16.69 -17.99
N GLU A 138 2.01 17.67 -17.49
CA GLU A 138 3.24 17.43 -16.73
C GLU A 138 2.95 16.83 -15.36
N LYS A 139 1.92 17.28 -14.64
CA LYS A 139 1.48 16.69 -13.36
C LYS A 139 0.97 15.26 -13.55
N GLU A 140 0.28 14.96 -14.64
CA GLU A 140 -0.16 13.61 -14.95
C GLU A 140 1.02 12.69 -15.28
N LYS A 141 2.01 13.20 -16.00
CA LYS A 141 3.27 12.51 -16.31
C LYS A 141 4.12 12.26 -15.05
N GLN A 142 4.22 13.26 -14.16
CA GLN A 142 4.87 13.11 -12.85
C GLN A 142 4.13 12.13 -11.94
N ARG A 143 2.80 12.06 -11.99
CA ARG A 143 2.01 11.06 -11.27
C ARG A 143 2.27 9.65 -11.77
N GLU A 144 2.42 9.44 -13.06
CA GLU A 144 2.70 8.13 -13.66
C GLU A 144 4.11 7.60 -13.32
N THR A 145 5.06 8.48 -13.05
CA THR A 145 6.42 8.12 -12.62
C THR A 145 6.58 8.04 -11.10
N SER A 146 5.57 8.44 -10.35
CA SER A 146 5.61 8.36 -8.88
C SER A 146 5.46 6.91 -8.38
N VAL A 147 6.18 6.55 -7.32
CA VAL A 147 6.04 5.24 -6.62
C VAL A 147 4.59 4.98 -6.20
N SER A 148 3.80 6.02 -5.92
CA SER A 148 2.38 5.87 -5.59
C SER A 148 1.56 5.25 -6.73
N PHE A 149 1.98 5.43 -7.99
CA PHE A 149 1.32 4.85 -9.16
C PHE A 149 1.46 3.31 -9.23
N PHE A 150 2.45 2.75 -8.54
CA PHE A 150 2.62 1.31 -8.41
C PHE A 150 1.36 0.60 -7.89
N GLY A 151 0.68 1.23 -6.93
CA GLY A 151 -0.60 0.73 -6.42
C GLY A 151 -1.71 0.68 -7.47
N SER A 152 -1.79 1.70 -8.33
CA SER A 152 -2.75 1.75 -9.44
C SER A 152 -2.46 0.67 -10.48
N MET A 153 -1.20 0.38 -10.74
CA MET A 153 -0.80 -0.71 -11.64
C MET A 153 -1.14 -2.09 -11.08
N LEU A 154 -1.03 -2.29 -9.77
CA LEU A 154 -1.50 -3.52 -9.10
C LEU A 154 -3.02 -3.65 -9.22
N PHE A 155 -3.75 -2.58 -8.93
CA PHE A 155 -5.21 -2.58 -9.00
C PHE A 155 -5.72 -2.89 -10.42
N SER A 156 -5.13 -2.30 -11.45
CA SER A 156 -5.49 -2.58 -12.86
C SER A 156 -5.24 -4.03 -13.29
N ARG A 157 -4.48 -4.79 -12.50
CA ARG A 157 -4.23 -6.24 -12.69
C ARG A 157 -5.02 -7.10 -11.73
N ALA A 158 -6.13 -6.59 -11.24
CA ALA A 158 -6.99 -7.29 -10.28
C ALA A 158 -6.23 -7.75 -9.01
N VAL A 159 -5.30 -6.91 -8.53
CA VAL A 159 -4.69 -7.03 -7.21
C VAL A 159 -5.27 -5.92 -6.35
N SER A 160 -6.23 -6.25 -5.52
CA SER A 160 -6.88 -5.35 -4.56
C SER A 160 -6.37 -5.61 -3.15
N GLY A 161 -6.63 -4.67 -2.24
CA GLY A 161 -6.25 -4.80 -0.83
C GLY A 161 -4.79 -4.44 -0.52
N THR A 162 -3.95 -4.23 -1.51
CA THR A 162 -2.61 -3.68 -1.33
C THR A 162 -2.69 -2.15 -1.17
N ARG A 163 -1.82 -1.60 -0.32
CA ARG A 163 -1.70 -0.16 -0.13
C ARG A 163 -0.25 0.25 -0.29
N VAL A 164 0.00 1.23 -1.15
CA VAL A 164 1.31 1.87 -1.28
C VAL A 164 1.36 3.07 -0.33
N VAL A 165 2.40 3.12 0.49
CA VAL A 165 2.69 4.19 1.44
C VAL A 165 3.99 4.85 1.03
N VAL A 166 3.94 6.17 0.81
CA VAL A 166 5.10 6.98 0.46
C VAL A 166 5.41 7.89 1.67
N PRO A 167 6.67 7.91 2.14
CA PRO A 167 7.08 8.78 3.24
C PRO A 167 6.91 10.26 2.92
N GLY A 168 6.75 11.08 3.96
CA GLY A 168 6.73 12.54 3.84
C GLY A 168 5.46 13.14 3.23
N LYS A 169 4.45 12.32 2.93
CA LYS A 169 3.19 12.82 2.40
C LYS A 169 2.44 13.59 3.50
N THR A 170 2.18 14.87 3.25
CA THR A 170 1.32 15.70 4.10
C THR A 170 -0.02 15.92 3.40
N GLN A 171 -1.11 15.86 4.13
CA GLN A 171 -2.45 16.12 3.61
C GLN A 171 -3.28 16.92 4.61
N GLU A 172 -4.03 17.87 4.09
CA GLU A 172 -4.99 18.65 4.86
C GLU A 172 -6.40 18.06 4.72
N VAL A 173 -7.03 17.75 5.85
CA VAL A 173 -8.39 17.20 5.89
C VAL A 173 -9.19 17.90 6.98
N GLY A 174 -10.28 18.57 6.61
CA GLY A 174 -11.14 19.27 7.56
C GLY A 174 -10.45 20.36 8.36
N GLY A 175 -9.47 21.07 7.80
CA GLY A 175 -8.69 22.10 8.45
C GLY A 175 -7.58 21.57 9.39
N HIS A 176 -7.30 20.28 9.34
CA HIS A 176 -6.20 19.65 10.11
C HIS A 176 -5.13 19.12 9.17
N THR A 177 -3.87 19.43 9.49
CA THR A 177 -2.70 18.94 8.75
C THR A 177 -2.24 17.61 9.30
N PHE A 178 -2.15 16.60 8.42
CA PHE A 178 -1.68 15.24 8.73
C PHE A 178 -0.33 15.00 8.07
N VAL A 179 0.73 15.02 8.86
CA VAL A 179 2.09 14.65 8.42
C VAL A 179 2.20 13.12 8.36
N GLY A 180 2.87 12.57 7.35
CA GLY A 180 2.97 11.13 7.15
C GLY A 180 1.64 10.46 6.77
N PHE A 181 0.75 11.21 6.10
CA PHE A 181 -0.61 10.74 5.77
C PHE A 181 -0.61 9.38 5.11
N GLY A 182 -1.25 8.43 5.80
CA GLY A 182 -1.36 7.05 5.35
C GLY A 182 -0.25 6.11 5.84
N ALA A 183 0.81 6.62 6.48
CA ALA A 183 1.81 5.82 7.17
C ALA A 183 1.38 5.48 8.61
N SER A 184 2.07 4.52 9.23
CA SER A 184 1.85 4.15 10.64
C SER A 184 2.56 5.08 11.62
N CYS A 185 3.47 5.92 11.12
CA CYS A 185 4.18 6.96 11.87
C CYS A 185 4.56 8.11 10.93
N ASP A 186 4.82 9.29 11.49
CA ASP A 186 5.05 10.53 10.75
C ASP A 186 6.30 10.45 9.85
N ASN A 187 7.37 9.84 10.35
CA ASN A 187 8.67 9.76 9.68
C ASN A 187 9.05 8.31 9.33
N TYR A 188 8.23 7.64 8.53
CA TYR A 188 8.60 6.32 8.06
C TYR A 188 9.74 6.41 7.03
N PRO A 189 10.85 5.64 7.19
CA PRO A 189 12.09 5.92 6.44
C PRO A 189 12.07 5.49 4.97
N VAL A 190 11.16 4.62 4.57
CA VAL A 190 11.12 4.04 3.23
C VAL A 190 9.71 3.90 2.69
N PRO A 191 9.49 4.05 1.37
CA PRO A 191 8.24 3.68 0.74
C PRO A 191 8.05 2.16 0.79
N TYR A 192 6.81 1.72 0.93
CA TYR A 192 6.46 0.31 0.97
C TYR A 192 5.03 0.07 0.46
N PHE A 193 4.72 -1.16 0.11
CA PHE A 193 3.35 -1.60 -0.04
C PHE A 193 3.02 -2.70 0.96
N THR A 194 1.74 -2.79 1.34
CA THR A 194 1.25 -3.81 2.26
C THR A 194 0.52 -4.91 1.52
N ALA A 195 0.62 -6.13 2.03
CA ALA A 195 -0.17 -7.28 1.62
C ALA A 195 -0.68 -8.02 2.87
N ALA A 196 -1.87 -8.61 2.80
CA ALA A 196 -2.46 -9.33 3.91
C ALA A 196 -2.90 -10.73 3.48
N ALA A 197 -2.62 -11.71 4.33
CA ALA A 197 -3.22 -13.02 4.25
C ALA A 197 -4.64 -12.96 4.82
N ALA A 198 -5.61 -12.64 3.97
CA ALA A 198 -7.00 -12.56 4.36
C ALA A 198 -7.60 -13.97 4.55
N LEU A 199 -8.67 -14.07 5.34
CA LEU A 199 -9.45 -15.31 5.42
C LEU A 199 -9.95 -15.70 4.03
N GLY A 200 -9.82 -16.96 3.68
CA GLY A 200 -10.26 -17.51 2.39
C GLY A 200 -9.27 -17.35 1.25
N VAL A 201 -8.14 -16.66 1.43
CA VAL A 201 -7.05 -16.65 0.44
C VAL A 201 -6.41 -18.03 0.38
N THR A 202 -6.25 -18.56 -0.83
CA THR A 202 -5.61 -19.85 -1.09
C THR A 202 -4.13 -19.68 -1.51
N ARG A 203 -3.36 -20.77 -1.49
CA ARG A 203 -1.98 -20.77 -2.04
C ARG A 203 -1.95 -20.36 -3.51
N SER A 204 -2.92 -20.82 -4.30
CA SER A 204 -3.04 -20.43 -5.71
C SER A 204 -3.25 -18.92 -5.88
N ASP A 205 -4.02 -18.27 -4.99
CA ASP A 205 -4.20 -16.83 -5.02
C ASP A 205 -2.88 -16.11 -4.71
N VAL A 206 -2.08 -16.64 -3.77
CA VAL A 206 -0.74 -16.11 -3.46
C VAL A 206 0.19 -16.22 -4.66
N ASP A 207 0.20 -17.36 -5.36
CA ASP A 207 1.01 -17.58 -6.56
C ASP A 207 0.63 -16.60 -7.68
N VAL A 208 -0.67 -16.44 -7.93
CA VAL A 208 -1.19 -15.47 -8.90
C VAL A 208 -0.82 -14.04 -8.51
N PHE A 209 -0.92 -13.70 -7.24
CA PHE A 209 -0.51 -12.40 -6.72
C PHE A 209 0.98 -12.13 -6.97
N CYS A 210 1.86 -13.05 -6.61
CA CYS A 210 3.30 -12.92 -6.82
C CYS A 210 3.67 -12.79 -8.30
N ALA A 211 3.04 -13.59 -9.17
CA ALA A 211 3.24 -13.51 -10.62
C ALA A 211 2.80 -12.15 -11.21
N ARG A 212 1.68 -11.60 -10.73
CA ARG A 212 1.21 -10.26 -11.12
C ARG A 212 2.13 -9.16 -10.60
N LEU A 213 2.61 -9.31 -9.36
CA LEU A 213 3.56 -8.39 -8.73
C LEU A 213 4.87 -8.30 -9.52
N GLU A 214 5.45 -9.44 -9.93
CA GLU A 214 6.64 -9.48 -10.77
C GLU A 214 6.44 -8.73 -12.10
N LYS A 215 5.29 -8.93 -12.75
CA LYS A 215 4.95 -8.20 -13.99
C LYS A 215 4.86 -6.68 -13.75
N VAL A 216 4.24 -6.27 -12.65
CA VAL A 216 4.12 -4.85 -12.30
C VAL A 216 5.49 -4.23 -12.06
N PHE A 217 6.39 -4.88 -11.32
CA PHE A 217 7.76 -4.41 -11.14
C PHE A 217 8.50 -4.24 -12.47
N ALA A 218 8.41 -5.25 -13.34
CA ALA A 218 9.06 -5.21 -14.66
C ALA A 218 8.53 -4.08 -15.55
N GLU A 219 7.22 -3.89 -15.58
CA GLU A 219 6.60 -2.84 -16.40
C GLU A 219 6.84 -1.44 -15.83
N PHE A 220 6.80 -1.29 -14.51
CA PHE A 220 7.09 -0.01 -13.87
C PHE A 220 8.52 0.45 -14.20
N ARG A 221 9.51 -0.43 -14.12
CA ARG A 221 10.89 -0.15 -14.52
C ARG A 221 11.01 0.20 -16.01
N LYS A 222 10.29 -0.52 -16.87
CA LYS A 222 10.30 -0.20 -18.33
C LYS A 222 9.69 1.17 -18.63
N LYS A 223 8.64 1.57 -17.94
CA LYS A 223 8.05 2.91 -18.08
C LYS A 223 9.05 3.98 -17.63
N ALA A 224 9.67 3.79 -16.48
CA ALA A 224 10.68 4.68 -15.95
C ALA A 224 11.88 4.88 -16.91
N THR A 225 12.34 3.81 -17.58
CA THR A 225 13.46 3.89 -18.54
C THR A 225 13.09 4.43 -19.92
N LYS A 226 11.81 4.52 -20.28
CA LYS A 226 11.33 5.02 -21.57
C LYS A 226 11.06 6.52 -21.61
N ASP A 227 11.26 7.24 -20.52
CA ASP A 227 11.03 8.69 -20.46
C ASP A 227 12.05 9.44 -21.38
N PRO A 228 11.56 10.29 -22.32
CA PRO A 228 12.39 10.96 -23.33
C PRO A 228 13.47 11.92 -22.79
N GLY A 229 13.35 12.36 -21.52
CA GLY A 229 14.34 13.21 -20.86
C GLY A 229 15.72 12.57 -20.75
N ARG A 230 15.83 11.25 -20.72
CA ARG A 230 17.10 10.52 -20.58
C ARG A 230 17.92 10.48 -21.88
N ARG A 231 17.30 10.58 -23.07
CA ARG A 231 18.01 10.52 -24.34
C ARG A 231 18.96 11.70 -24.62
N LYS A 232 18.82 12.81 -23.90
CA LYS A 232 19.68 13.99 -24.10
C LYS A 232 21.00 13.93 -23.33
N LEU A 233 21.11 13.13 -22.26
CA LEU A 233 22.34 13.03 -21.46
C LEU A 233 23.36 11.99 -22.00
N GLU A 234 22.94 11.03 -22.83
CA GLU A 234 23.82 9.99 -23.37
C GLU A 234 24.42 10.33 -24.75
N THR A 235 24.12 11.51 -25.30
CA THR A 235 24.58 11.91 -26.67
C THR A 235 25.54 13.09 -26.71
N GLU A 236 26.02 13.60 -25.58
CA GLU A 236 27.15 14.55 -25.63
C GLU A 236 28.47 13.79 -25.42
N PRO A 237 29.34 13.70 -26.44
CA PRO A 237 30.68 13.15 -26.28
C PRO A 237 31.48 14.11 -25.40
N SER A 238 32.12 13.56 -24.35
CA SER A 238 33.11 14.23 -23.52
C SER A 238 34.17 14.90 -24.42
N ALA A 239 34.11 16.20 -24.50
CA ALA A 239 35.16 17.01 -25.14
C ALA A 239 36.32 17.20 -24.15
N THR A 240 37.19 16.19 -24.02
CA THR A 240 38.51 16.35 -23.41
C THR A 240 39.51 15.44 -24.15
N ASP A 241 39.97 15.88 -25.31
CA ASP A 241 41.31 15.61 -25.84
C ASP A 241 41.69 16.79 -26.73
N ALA A 242 42.13 17.86 -26.09
CA ALA A 242 42.84 18.95 -26.78
C ALA A 242 44.33 18.64 -26.71
N GLU A 243 44.88 18.31 -27.87
CA GLU A 243 46.27 18.10 -28.13
C GLU A 243 47.15 19.26 -27.62
N THR A 244 48.23 18.91 -26.97
CA THR A 244 49.36 19.79 -26.65
C THR A 244 50.30 19.81 -27.89
N PRO A 245 50.69 20.97 -28.45
CA PRO A 245 51.63 21.00 -29.56
C PRO A 245 53.09 20.82 -29.06
N PRO A 246 53.98 20.25 -29.87
CA PRO A 246 55.37 20.00 -29.51
C PRO A 246 56.22 21.27 -29.67
N VAL A 247 57.20 21.43 -28.73
CA VAL A 247 58.36 22.29 -28.85
C VAL A 247 59.59 21.41 -29.07
#